data_ad9845a89d037809a71890a8ca2206b6
#
_entry.id   ad9845a89d037809a71890a8ca2206b6
#
_cell.length_a   1.000
_cell.length_b   1.000
_cell.length_c   1.000
_cell.angle_alpha   90.00
_cell.angle_beta   90.00
_cell.angle_gamma   90.00
#
_symmetry.space_group_name_H-M   'P 1'
#
loop_
_entity.id
_entity.type
_entity.pdbx_description
1 polymer ?
#
loop_
_entity_poly.entity_id
_entity_poly.type
_entity_poly.pdbx_seq_one_letter_code
_entity_poly.pdbx_strand_id
1 'polypeptide(L)'
;MRIWPQTWAALLDVDLIEVGRKRPLVGVLGALRMLPDIVSHLLHGELPPRPPEHLRLRDLATIPLDKGGWVLLGLREQDEIALGLVGKFWRPVIDFASVRSAQEFVDFSEPGFAKTIYALSVRELGPRRTLLSGVMRTATTDEQARRWFRRYWTFGVGSGAHLLVHGLLDVTREMAEERAAQHAT
;
A
#
# COMPACT_ATOMS: atom_id res chain seq x y z
N MET A 1 10.70 -14.89 25.32
CA MET A 1 10.72 -13.60 24.59
C MET A 1 9.50 -13.54 23.66
N ARG A 2 8.73 -12.46 23.71
CA ARG A 2 7.54 -12.29 22.85
C ARG A 2 7.98 -11.80 21.48
N ILE A 3 7.55 -12.46 20.40
CA ILE A 3 7.93 -12.13 19.02
C ILE A 3 7.08 -10.97 18.45
N TRP A 4 5.90 -10.76 19.02
CA TRP A 4 4.91 -9.81 18.55
C TRP A 4 5.39 -8.34 18.38
N PRO A 5 6.14 -7.71 19.33
CA PRO A 5 6.63 -6.35 19.11
C PRO A 5 7.63 -6.25 17.95
N GLN A 6 8.40 -7.33 17.72
CA GLN A 6 9.36 -7.40 16.61
C GLN A 6 8.66 -7.54 15.27
N THR A 7 7.56 -8.29 15.21
CA THR A 7 6.73 -8.39 13.99
C THR A 7 6.08 -7.05 13.65
N TRP A 8 5.60 -6.31 14.66
CA TRP A 8 5.07 -4.96 14.45
C TRP A 8 6.13 -3.99 13.93
N ALA A 9 7.31 -3.98 14.54
CA ALA A 9 8.41 -3.16 14.08
C ALA A 9 8.85 -3.55 12.65
N ALA A 10 8.89 -4.85 12.33
CA ALA A 10 9.18 -5.33 10.98
C ALA A 10 8.13 -4.86 9.97
N LEU A 11 6.84 -4.88 10.34
CA LEU A 11 5.74 -4.40 9.49
C LEU A 11 5.89 -2.90 9.15
N LEU A 12 6.19 -2.07 10.13
CA LEU A 12 6.37 -0.64 9.90
C LEU A 12 7.64 -0.32 9.08
N ASP A 13 8.67 -1.16 9.22
CA ASP A 13 9.96 -1.00 8.54
C ASP A 13 10.03 -1.65 7.16
N VAL A 14 9.01 -2.46 6.77
CA VAL A 14 9.03 -3.12 5.47
C VAL A 14 9.17 -2.10 4.34
N ASP A 15 10.17 -2.32 3.50
CA ASP A 15 10.46 -1.46 2.36
C ASP A 15 9.77 -2.02 1.11
N LEU A 16 8.84 -1.26 0.55
CA LEU A 16 8.07 -1.65 -0.64
C LEU A 16 8.97 -1.80 -1.88
N ILE A 17 10.08 -1.07 -1.95
CA ILE A 17 11.07 -1.24 -3.02
C ILE A 17 11.76 -2.61 -2.88
N GLU A 18 12.13 -2.99 -1.66
CA GLU A 18 12.71 -4.30 -1.38
C GLU A 18 11.71 -5.44 -1.65
N VAL A 19 10.44 -5.24 -1.31
CA VAL A 19 9.37 -6.20 -1.68
C VAL A 19 9.35 -6.44 -3.19
N GLY A 20 9.44 -5.39 -4.00
CA GLY A 20 9.52 -5.49 -5.46
C GLY A 20 10.78 -6.22 -5.94
N ARG A 21 11.92 -6.03 -5.27
CA ARG A 21 13.18 -6.73 -5.59
C ARG A 21 13.12 -8.22 -5.21
N LYS A 22 12.62 -8.53 -4.02
CA LYS A 22 12.49 -9.93 -3.53
C LYS A 22 11.38 -10.71 -4.23
N ARG A 23 10.36 -10.03 -4.73
CA ARG A 23 9.20 -10.62 -5.43
C ARG A 23 9.10 -10.04 -6.86
N PRO A 24 9.79 -10.63 -7.85
CA PRO A 24 9.93 -10.06 -9.20
C PRO A 24 8.60 -9.73 -9.87
N LEU A 25 7.57 -10.56 -9.69
CA LEU A 25 6.23 -10.30 -10.23
C LEU A 25 5.62 -9.01 -9.66
N VAL A 26 5.81 -8.74 -8.38
CA VAL A 26 5.37 -7.49 -7.74
C VAL A 26 6.12 -6.31 -8.33
N GLY A 27 7.44 -6.43 -8.49
CA GLY A 27 8.28 -5.40 -9.09
C GLY A 27 7.87 -5.09 -10.53
N VAL A 28 7.65 -6.12 -11.35
CA VAL A 28 7.20 -5.96 -12.76
C VAL A 28 5.83 -5.30 -12.82
N LEU A 29 4.86 -5.73 -12.00
CA LEU A 29 3.53 -5.13 -11.98
C LEU A 29 3.58 -3.66 -11.54
N GLY A 30 4.40 -3.33 -10.54
CA GLY A 30 4.65 -1.95 -10.13
C GLY A 30 5.25 -1.11 -11.25
N ALA A 31 6.29 -1.62 -11.93
CA ALA A 31 6.93 -0.95 -13.05
C ALA A 31 5.94 -0.72 -14.21
N LEU A 32 5.17 -1.73 -14.60
CA LEU A 32 4.13 -1.62 -15.63
C LEU A 32 3.09 -0.56 -15.27
N ARG A 33 2.72 -0.47 -13.98
CA ARG A 33 1.76 0.53 -13.52
C ARG A 33 2.31 1.96 -13.58
N MET A 34 3.63 2.14 -13.44
CA MET A 34 4.29 3.44 -13.53
C MET A 34 4.59 3.89 -14.97
N LEU A 35 4.56 2.98 -15.96
CA LEU A 35 4.89 3.30 -17.34
C LEU A 35 4.07 4.46 -17.94
N PRO A 36 2.73 4.54 -17.77
CA PRO A 36 1.96 5.65 -18.34
C PRO A 36 2.36 7.01 -17.76
N ASP A 37 2.70 7.05 -16.47
CA ASP A 37 3.16 8.27 -15.80
C ASP A 37 4.52 8.72 -16.34
N ILE A 38 5.46 7.78 -16.47
CA ILE A 38 6.79 8.03 -17.07
C ILE A 38 6.64 8.56 -18.51
N VAL A 39 5.79 7.91 -19.32
CA VAL A 39 5.54 8.34 -20.70
C VAL A 39 4.93 9.74 -20.74
N SER A 40 3.98 10.04 -19.85
CA SER A 40 3.38 11.36 -19.73
C SER A 40 4.42 12.45 -19.46
N HIS A 41 5.32 12.26 -18.50
CA HIS A 41 6.41 13.20 -18.21
C HIS A 41 7.31 13.41 -19.44
N LEU A 42 7.72 12.34 -20.10
CA LEU A 42 8.58 12.43 -21.30
C LEU A 42 7.91 13.18 -22.46
N LEU A 43 6.59 12.97 -22.66
CA LEU A 43 5.84 13.69 -23.71
C LEU A 43 5.72 15.19 -23.42
N HIS A 44 5.75 15.61 -22.17
CA HIS A 44 5.75 17.02 -21.76
C HIS A 44 7.16 17.62 -21.66
N GLY A 45 8.21 16.86 -22.01
CA GLY A 45 9.60 17.31 -21.93
C GLY A 45 10.13 17.38 -20.50
N GLU A 46 9.47 16.73 -19.57
CA GLU A 46 9.87 16.64 -18.17
C GLU A 46 10.60 15.33 -17.89
N LEU A 47 11.62 15.37 -17.04
CA LEU A 47 12.24 14.15 -16.56
C LEU A 47 11.32 13.49 -15.53
N PRO A 48 11.05 12.16 -15.64
CA PRO A 48 10.27 11.47 -14.64
C PRO A 48 10.98 11.55 -13.28
N PRO A 49 10.22 11.67 -12.18
CA PRO A 49 10.80 11.71 -10.84
C PRO A 49 11.59 10.41 -10.59
N ARG A 50 12.76 10.55 -9.99
CA ARG A 50 13.55 9.37 -9.61
C ARG A 50 12.78 8.58 -8.56
N PRO A 51 12.65 7.25 -8.72
CA PRO A 51 12.04 6.44 -7.68
C PRO A 51 12.85 6.59 -6.38
N PRO A 52 12.20 6.62 -5.22
CA PRO A 52 12.91 6.65 -3.95
C PRO A 52 13.76 5.39 -3.78
N GLU A 53 14.91 5.51 -3.13
CA GLU A 53 15.77 4.34 -2.83
C GLU A 53 15.09 3.40 -1.83
N HIS A 54 14.33 3.97 -0.90
CA HIS A 54 13.56 3.28 0.13
C HIS A 54 12.16 3.87 0.23
N LEU A 55 11.18 3.01 0.44
CA LEU A 55 9.80 3.39 0.68
C LEU A 55 9.21 2.48 1.75
N ARG A 56 9.34 2.87 3.01
CA ARG A 56 8.82 2.08 4.12
C ARG A 56 7.34 2.32 4.33
N LEU A 57 6.64 1.33 4.89
CA LEU A 57 5.22 1.44 5.17
C LEU A 57 4.88 2.68 6.01
N ARG A 58 5.70 2.97 7.04
CA ARG A 58 5.52 4.16 7.91
C ARG A 58 5.65 5.49 7.16
N ASP A 59 6.37 5.52 6.04
CA ASP A 59 6.66 6.74 5.30
C ASP A 59 5.56 7.06 4.27
N LEU A 60 4.65 6.13 3.99
CA LEU A 60 3.58 6.32 3.00
C LEU A 60 2.70 7.54 3.31
N ALA A 61 2.42 7.80 4.58
CA ALA A 61 1.64 8.95 5.01
C ALA A 61 2.41 10.29 4.94
N THR A 62 3.72 10.27 4.64
CA THR A 62 4.54 11.49 4.47
C THR A 62 4.66 11.93 3.01
N ILE A 63 4.24 11.09 2.06
CA ILE A 63 4.22 11.44 0.64
C ILE A 63 3.16 12.51 0.40
N PRO A 64 3.43 13.55 -0.44
CA PRO A 64 2.42 14.52 -0.81
C PRO A 64 1.16 13.88 -1.40
N LEU A 65 -0.01 14.33 -0.95
CA LEU A 65 -1.31 13.71 -1.28
C LEU A 65 -1.61 13.74 -2.79
N ASP A 66 -1.24 14.81 -3.47
CA ASP A 66 -1.35 14.97 -4.92
C ASP A 66 -0.44 14.05 -5.72
N LYS A 67 0.58 13.48 -5.06
CA LYS A 67 1.52 12.49 -5.62
C LYS A 67 1.25 11.07 -5.16
N GLY A 68 0.04 10.78 -4.68
CA GLY A 68 -0.36 9.45 -4.22
C GLY A 68 0.01 9.17 -2.76
N GLY A 69 0.14 10.22 -1.94
CA GLY A 69 0.30 10.08 -0.49
C GLY A 69 -0.93 9.45 0.17
N TRP A 70 -0.68 8.67 1.20
CA TRP A 70 -1.69 7.95 1.96
C TRP A 70 -2.12 8.73 3.19
N VAL A 71 -3.42 8.74 3.45
CA VAL A 71 -3.97 9.29 4.69
C VAL A 71 -3.93 8.23 5.77
N LEU A 72 -3.38 8.56 6.93
CA LEU A 72 -3.48 7.70 8.11
C LEU A 72 -4.93 7.74 8.63
N LEU A 73 -5.65 6.63 8.48
CA LEU A 73 -7.04 6.49 8.93
C LEU A 73 -7.14 6.05 10.39
N GLY A 74 -6.16 5.32 10.86
CA GLY A 74 -6.09 4.84 12.23
C GLY A 74 -4.78 4.13 12.52
N LEU A 75 -4.33 4.26 13.76
CA LEU A 75 -3.16 3.59 14.28
C LEU A 75 -3.45 3.11 15.70
N ARG A 76 -3.36 1.81 15.90
CA ARG A 76 -3.26 1.20 17.22
C ARG A 76 -1.88 0.58 17.32
N GLU A 77 -1.02 1.22 18.11
CA GLU A 77 0.36 0.76 18.25
C GLU A 77 0.42 -0.72 18.61
N GLN A 78 1.28 -1.45 17.92
CA GLN A 78 1.50 -2.87 18.08
C GLN A 78 0.30 -3.77 17.71
N ASP A 79 -0.74 -3.25 17.09
CA ASP A 79 -1.94 -4.00 16.69
C ASP A 79 -2.32 -3.77 15.23
N GLU A 80 -2.61 -2.52 14.84
CA GLU A 80 -3.16 -2.24 13.52
C GLU A 80 -2.77 -0.85 13.00
N ILE A 81 -2.48 -0.78 11.69
CA ILE A 81 -2.37 0.46 10.95
C ILE A 81 -3.34 0.41 9.76
N ALA A 82 -4.12 1.49 9.58
CA ALA A 82 -5.02 1.66 8.45
C ALA A 82 -4.65 2.91 7.67
N LEU A 83 -4.43 2.76 6.38
CA LEU A 83 -4.08 3.81 5.43
C LEU A 83 -5.17 3.92 4.37
N GLY A 84 -5.51 5.14 3.98
CA GLY A 84 -6.51 5.45 2.97
C GLY A 84 -5.94 6.21 1.79
N LEU A 85 -6.49 5.95 0.61
CA LEU A 85 -6.13 6.63 -0.63
C LEU A 85 -7.39 6.84 -1.48
N VAL A 86 -7.52 8.03 -2.07
CA VAL A 86 -8.64 8.37 -2.96
C VAL A 86 -8.11 8.72 -4.33
N GLY A 87 -8.67 8.11 -5.38
CA GLY A 87 -8.20 8.39 -6.74
C GLY A 87 -9.03 7.70 -7.81
N LYS A 88 -8.75 8.09 -9.06
CA LYS A 88 -9.30 7.45 -10.27
C LYS A 88 -8.30 6.40 -10.78
N PHE A 89 -8.20 5.27 -10.06
CA PHE A 89 -7.16 4.25 -10.25
C PHE A 89 -7.16 3.58 -11.62
N TRP A 90 -8.27 3.63 -12.35
CA TRP A 90 -8.41 3.07 -13.71
C TRP A 90 -7.85 3.98 -14.80
N ARG A 91 -7.43 5.20 -14.45
CA ARG A 91 -6.77 6.09 -15.40
C ARG A 91 -5.32 5.68 -15.60
N PRO A 92 -4.76 5.85 -16.80
CA PRO A 92 -3.33 5.62 -17.05
C PRO A 92 -2.45 6.43 -16.10
N VAL A 93 -2.65 7.74 -16.01
CA VAL A 93 -2.12 8.60 -14.96
C VAL A 93 -3.20 8.74 -13.89
N ILE A 94 -2.88 8.33 -12.66
CA ILE A 94 -3.86 8.36 -11.57
C ILE A 94 -4.14 9.82 -11.18
N ASP A 95 -5.41 10.16 -11.14
CA ASP A 95 -5.90 11.43 -10.61
C ASP A 95 -6.21 11.22 -9.11
N PHE A 96 -5.29 11.68 -8.25
CA PHE A 96 -5.43 11.56 -6.80
C PHE A 96 -6.21 12.74 -6.22
N ALA A 97 -7.12 12.45 -5.28
CA ALA A 97 -7.78 13.49 -4.50
C ALA A 97 -6.96 13.83 -3.25
N SER A 98 -6.80 15.12 -2.97
CA SER A 98 -6.10 15.61 -1.79
C SER A 98 -7.01 15.51 -0.55
N VAL A 99 -6.98 14.38 0.12
CA VAL A 99 -7.71 14.09 1.35
C VAL A 99 -6.72 14.08 2.51
N ARG A 100 -6.92 14.96 3.51
CA ARG A 100 -5.89 15.27 4.53
C ARG A 100 -6.13 14.60 5.88
N SER A 101 -7.33 14.08 6.11
CA SER A 101 -7.70 13.47 7.39
C SER A 101 -8.58 12.25 7.22
N ALA A 102 -8.66 11.42 8.25
CA ALA A 102 -9.56 10.28 8.29
C ALA A 102 -11.04 10.71 8.13
N GLN A 103 -11.42 11.87 8.70
CA GLN A 103 -12.77 12.38 8.57
C GLN A 103 -13.07 12.82 7.14
N GLU A 104 -12.17 13.58 6.50
CA GLU A 104 -12.32 13.95 5.08
C GLU A 104 -12.39 12.70 4.18
N PHE A 105 -11.61 11.65 4.50
CA PHE A 105 -11.68 10.39 3.77
C PHE A 105 -13.05 9.72 3.90
N VAL A 106 -13.63 9.70 5.10
CA VAL A 106 -14.95 9.12 5.33
C VAL A 106 -16.02 9.91 4.58
N ASP A 107 -15.99 11.23 4.67
CA ASP A 107 -16.99 12.14 4.11
C ASP A 107 -16.82 12.35 2.59
N PHE A 108 -15.66 11.97 2.03
CA PHE A 108 -15.40 12.16 0.61
C PHE A 108 -16.44 11.47 -0.27
N SER A 109 -17.15 12.25 -1.07
CA SER A 109 -18.26 11.80 -1.92
C SER A 109 -18.24 12.40 -3.33
N GLU A 110 -17.18 13.11 -3.71
CA GLU A 110 -17.05 13.68 -5.05
C GLU A 110 -17.22 12.58 -6.12
N PRO A 111 -18.09 12.79 -7.14
CA PRO A 111 -18.36 11.77 -8.15
C PRO A 111 -17.11 11.42 -8.98
N GLY A 112 -17.06 10.17 -9.41
CA GLY A 112 -16.01 9.69 -10.32
C GLY A 112 -14.74 9.20 -9.62
N PHE A 113 -14.74 8.94 -8.30
CA PHE A 113 -13.59 8.46 -7.56
C PHE A 113 -13.79 7.08 -6.94
N ALA A 114 -12.70 6.49 -6.50
CA ALA A 114 -12.69 5.33 -5.62
C ALA A 114 -11.85 5.61 -4.37
N LYS A 115 -12.32 5.12 -3.23
CA LYS A 115 -11.65 5.17 -1.92
C LYS A 115 -11.12 3.80 -1.60
N THR A 116 -9.81 3.66 -1.41
CA THR A 116 -9.18 2.39 -1.05
C THR A 116 -8.59 2.48 0.34
N ILE A 117 -8.80 1.43 1.14
CA ILE A 117 -8.21 1.26 2.47
C ILE A 117 -7.29 0.06 2.42
N TYR A 118 -6.10 0.21 3.00
CA TYR A 118 -5.22 -0.88 3.41
C TYR A 118 -5.16 -0.90 4.92
N ALA A 119 -5.59 -2.00 5.52
CA ALA A 119 -5.48 -2.26 6.94
C ALA A 119 -4.54 -3.45 7.15
N LEU A 120 -3.49 -3.24 7.93
CA LEU A 120 -2.48 -4.24 8.26
C LEU A 120 -2.50 -4.43 9.77
N SER A 121 -2.57 -5.67 10.22
CA SER A 121 -2.66 -5.98 11.64
C SER A 121 -1.73 -7.10 12.07
N VAL A 122 -1.30 -7.03 13.33
CA VAL A 122 -0.42 -7.99 13.99
C VAL A 122 -1.08 -8.44 15.28
N ARG A 123 -1.39 -9.73 15.40
CA ARG A 123 -2.03 -10.29 16.59
C ARG A 123 -1.19 -11.40 17.22
N GLU A 124 -1.02 -11.35 18.52
CA GLU A 124 -0.36 -12.43 19.26
C GLU A 124 -1.28 -13.67 19.31
N LEU A 125 -0.77 -14.82 18.84
CA LEU A 125 -1.44 -16.13 18.97
C LEU A 125 -0.78 -17.01 20.01
N GLY A 126 0.24 -16.52 20.71
CA GLY A 126 1.01 -17.21 21.73
C GLY A 126 2.44 -16.69 21.81
N PRO A 127 3.24 -17.14 22.79
CA PRO A 127 4.55 -16.54 23.08
C PRO A 127 5.52 -16.47 21.89
N ARG A 128 5.38 -17.40 20.94
CA ARG A 128 6.25 -17.53 19.75
C ARG A 128 5.48 -17.57 18.45
N ARG A 129 4.22 -17.13 18.45
CA ARG A 129 3.36 -17.16 17.27
C ARG A 129 2.61 -15.85 17.12
N THR A 130 2.69 -15.28 15.93
CA THR A 130 2.02 -14.03 15.57
C THR A 130 1.22 -14.23 14.30
N LEU A 131 0.01 -13.71 14.25
CA LEU A 131 -0.80 -13.61 13.04
C LEU A 131 -0.58 -12.24 12.42
N LEU A 132 -0.06 -12.23 11.19
CA LEU A 132 0.06 -11.05 10.38
C LEU A 132 -1.07 -11.07 9.33
N SER A 133 -1.86 -10.01 9.25
CA SER A 133 -3.01 -9.92 8.34
C SER A 133 -2.99 -8.63 7.55
N GLY A 134 -3.42 -8.71 6.28
CA GLY A 134 -3.61 -7.56 5.42
C GLY A 134 -4.99 -7.60 4.77
N VAL A 135 -5.71 -6.49 4.83
CA VAL A 135 -7.03 -6.32 4.21
C VAL A 135 -6.99 -5.10 3.31
N MET A 136 -7.41 -5.28 2.05
CA MET A 136 -7.64 -4.17 1.13
C MET A 136 -9.13 -4.11 0.78
N ARG A 137 -9.72 -2.93 0.87
CA ARG A 137 -11.11 -2.68 0.48
C ARG A 137 -11.20 -1.42 -0.36
N THR A 138 -12.04 -1.45 -1.39
CA THR A 138 -12.29 -0.30 -2.24
C THR A 138 -13.80 -0.06 -2.36
N ALA A 139 -14.20 1.18 -2.14
CA ALA A 139 -15.54 1.69 -2.41
C ALA A 139 -15.47 2.76 -3.50
N THR A 140 -16.49 2.86 -4.31
CA THR A 140 -16.61 3.90 -5.34
C THR A 140 -17.67 4.91 -4.96
N THR A 141 -17.48 6.17 -5.35
CA THR A 141 -18.38 7.26 -4.98
C THR A 141 -19.68 7.29 -5.78
N ASP A 142 -19.69 6.65 -6.97
CA ASP A 142 -20.87 6.57 -7.82
C ASP A 142 -20.86 5.30 -8.71
N GLU A 143 -21.98 5.07 -9.42
CA GLU A 143 -22.16 3.92 -10.31
C GLU A 143 -21.25 3.97 -11.55
N GLN A 144 -20.88 5.13 -12.05
CA GLN A 144 -19.97 5.25 -13.19
C GLN A 144 -18.56 4.86 -12.78
N ALA A 145 -18.08 5.37 -11.64
CA ALA A 145 -16.81 4.97 -11.03
C ALA A 145 -16.77 3.46 -10.75
N ARG A 146 -17.91 2.89 -10.25
CA ARG A 146 -18.04 1.45 -10.02
C ARG A 146 -17.84 0.62 -11.28
N ARG A 147 -18.46 1.03 -12.42
CA ARG A 147 -18.31 0.33 -13.70
C ARG A 147 -16.86 0.35 -14.19
N TRP A 148 -16.19 1.52 -14.12
CA TRP A 148 -14.80 1.65 -14.51
C TRP A 148 -13.85 0.87 -13.59
N PHE A 149 -14.03 0.99 -12.27
CA PHE A 149 -13.21 0.27 -11.30
C PHE A 149 -13.36 -1.25 -11.45
N ARG A 150 -14.59 -1.75 -11.66
CA ARG A 150 -14.82 -3.18 -11.88
C ARG A 150 -14.08 -3.70 -13.12
N ARG A 151 -14.11 -2.98 -14.24
CA ARG A 151 -13.34 -3.34 -15.43
C ARG A 151 -11.84 -3.38 -15.14
N TYR A 152 -11.30 -2.31 -14.59
CA TYR A 152 -9.91 -2.19 -14.18
C TYR A 152 -9.48 -3.34 -13.26
N TRP A 153 -10.29 -3.67 -12.26
CA TRP A 153 -10.04 -4.76 -11.32
C TRP A 153 -10.02 -6.13 -11.98
N THR A 154 -10.98 -6.41 -12.87
CA THR A 154 -11.12 -7.68 -13.57
C THR A 154 -10.01 -7.90 -14.60
N PHE A 155 -9.48 -6.85 -15.22
CA PHE A 155 -8.40 -6.94 -16.21
C PHE A 155 -6.99 -7.13 -15.59
N GLY A 156 -6.88 -7.79 -14.45
CA GLY A 156 -5.64 -8.29 -13.87
C GLY A 156 -5.09 -7.48 -12.71
N VAL A 157 -5.58 -6.26 -12.47
CA VAL A 157 -5.09 -5.43 -11.36
C VAL A 157 -5.46 -6.03 -10.01
N GLY A 158 -6.62 -6.69 -9.90
CA GLY A 158 -7.03 -7.41 -8.69
C GLY A 158 -6.02 -8.48 -8.30
N SER A 159 -5.56 -9.28 -9.24
CA SER A 159 -4.52 -10.29 -8.99
C SER A 159 -3.18 -9.65 -8.58
N GLY A 160 -2.81 -8.52 -9.22
CA GLY A 160 -1.61 -7.77 -8.86
C GLY A 160 -1.67 -7.18 -7.45
N ALA A 161 -2.81 -6.66 -7.04
CA ALA A 161 -3.03 -6.14 -5.69
C ALA A 161 -2.92 -7.25 -4.62
N HIS A 162 -3.47 -8.44 -4.89
CA HIS A 162 -3.27 -9.61 -4.01
C HIS A 162 -1.80 -10.01 -3.90
N LEU A 163 -1.08 -10.08 -5.03
CA LEU A 163 0.35 -10.39 -5.03
C LEU A 163 1.16 -9.37 -4.24
N LEU A 164 0.83 -8.08 -4.34
CA LEU A 164 1.48 -7.03 -3.56
C LEU A 164 1.27 -7.24 -2.06
N VAL A 165 0.03 -7.46 -1.61
CA VAL A 165 -0.28 -7.68 -0.19
C VAL A 165 0.44 -8.93 0.32
N HIS A 166 0.37 -10.05 -0.41
CA HIS A 166 1.07 -11.28 -0.03
C HIS A 166 2.59 -11.08 0.02
N GLY A 167 3.17 -10.42 -0.98
CA GLY A 167 4.61 -10.12 -0.99
C GLY A 167 5.06 -9.28 0.19
N LEU A 168 4.25 -8.28 0.57
CA LEU A 168 4.50 -7.45 1.75
C LEU A 168 4.45 -8.27 3.03
N LEU A 169 3.42 -9.10 3.22
CA LEU A 169 3.29 -9.94 4.40
C LEU A 169 4.42 -10.97 4.51
N ASP A 170 4.82 -11.59 3.39
CA ASP A 170 5.93 -12.55 3.34
C ASP A 170 7.27 -11.90 3.73
N VAL A 171 7.60 -10.74 3.15
CA VAL A 171 8.85 -10.02 3.47
C VAL A 171 8.82 -9.55 4.92
N THR A 172 7.68 -9.06 5.41
CA THR A 172 7.52 -8.69 6.83
C THR A 172 7.78 -9.89 7.75
N ARG A 173 7.27 -11.07 7.40
CA ARG A 173 7.51 -12.31 8.16
C ARG A 173 8.99 -12.66 8.18
N GLU A 174 9.65 -12.69 7.01
CA GLU A 174 11.09 -12.95 6.89
C GLU A 174 11.90 -12.01 7.81
N MET A 175 11.64 -10.71 7.75
CA MET A 175 12.31 -9.71 8.60
C MET A 175 12.05 -9.95 10.10
N ALA A 176 10.83 -10.33 10.47
CA ALA A 176 10.49 -10.60 11.88
C ALA A 176 11.20 -11.85 12.40
N GLU A 177 11.29 -12.91 11.60
CA GLU A 177 12.00 -14.15 11.93
C GLU A 177 13.51 -13.91 12.06
N GLU A 178 14.13 -13.15 11.15
CA GLU A 178 15.55 -12.76 11.21
C GLU A 178 15.86 -11.96 12.49
N ARG A 179 15.02 -10.96 12.82
CA ARG A 179 15.16 -10.18 14.06
C ARG A 179 15.01 -11.03 15.30
N ALA A 180 14.08 -11.99 15.31
CA ALA A 180 13.90 -12.91 16.42
C ALA A 180 15.11 -13.83 16.62
N ALA A 181 15.73 -14.30 15.54
CA ALA A 181 16.94 -15.12 15.61
C ALA A 181 18.14 -14.36 16.16
N GLN A 182 18.35 -13.10 15.73
CA GLN A 182 19.43 -12.24 16.22
C GLN A 182 19.36 -11.94 17.72
N HIS A 183 18.15 -11.90 18.29
CA HIS A 183 17.98 -11.64 19.74
C HIS A 183 17.98 -12.91 20.58
N ALA A 184 18.07 -14.09 19.97
CA ALA A 184 18.15 -15.37 20.67
C ALA A 184 19.58 -15.85 20.85
N THR A 185 20.57 -15.16 20.24
CA THR A 185 22.00 -15.42 20.34
C THR A 185 22.63 -14.49 21.36
#